data_2dee745234c0c3db9ece8aaf32406cf6
#
_entry.id   2dee745234c0c3db9ece8aaf32406cf6
#
_cell.length_a   1.000
_cell.length_b   1.000
_cell.length_c   1.000
_cell.angle_alpha   90.00
_cell.angle_beta   90.00
_cell.angle_gamma   90.00
#
_symmetry.space_group_name_H-M   'P 1'
#
loop_
_entity.id
_entity.type
_entity.pdbx_description
1 polymer ?
#
loop_
_entity_poly.entity_id
_entity_poly.type
_entity_poly.pdbx_seq_one_letter_code
_entity_poly.pdbx_strand_id
1 'polypeptide(L)'
;MECSEKPVFHNYTGRELAQIRITPPDEAVRKLVKKHWDTLAKPLDGMGSFETITAQIGAILGTEVIDIRKKGVLLFCADNGIVEEGVTQSGQEVTLAVAKSMARKGSSVCRMAQSIGAETIPVDIGINSEESIPGVWNCKVLSLIHISEPTRPRLIS
;
A
#
# COMPACT_ATOMS: atom_id res chain seq x y z
N MET A 1 8.26 13.38 -21.35
CA MET A 1 7.04 13.49 -20.50
C MET A 1 7.54 13.69 -19.08
N GLU A 2 7.52 14.95 -18.65
CA GLU A 2 8.06 15.39 -17.36
C GLU A 2 7.33 14.70 -16.22
N CYS A 3 8.12 14.17 -15.30
CA CYS A 3 7.65 13.56 -14.07
C CYS A 3 7.02 14.68 -13.22
N SER A 4 5.71 14.69 -13.18
CA SER A 4 4.90 15.63 -12.43
C SER A 4 5.26 15.60 -10.95
N GLU A 5 5.19 16.77 -10.36
CA GLU A 5 5.32 17.19 -8.99
C GLU A 5 5.30 16.08 -7.95
N LYS A 6 6.37 16.05 -7.14
CA LYS A 6 6.41 15.21 -5.94
C LYS A 6 5.18 15.53 -5.11
N PRO A 7 4.42 14.52 -4.67
CA PRO A 7 3.30 14.78 -3.78
C PRO A 7 3.79 15.54 -2.55
N VAL A 8 3.18 16.69 -2.31
CA VAL A 8 3.45 17.48 -1.11
C VAL A 8 2.83 16.70 0.05
N PHE A 9 3.68 16.10 0.90
CA PHE A 9 3.21 15.51 2.13
C PHE A 9 2.77 16.61 3.07
N HIS A 10 1.51 16.59 3.42
CA HIS A 10 1.03 17.37 4.53
C HIS A 10 1.34 16.58 5.82
N ASN A 11 2.21 17.13 6.66
CA ASN A 11 2.48 16.55 7.98
C ASN A 11 1.26 16.80 8.88
N TYR A 12 0.33 15.88 8.88
CA TYR A 12 -0.83 15.95 9.75
C TYR A 12 -0.42 15.81 11.21
N THR A 13 -0.86 16.70 12.04
CA THR A 13 -0.81 16.53 13.51
C THR A 13 -1.83 15.48 13.95
N GLY A 14 -1.64 14.87 15.12
CA GLY A 14 -2.62 13.91 15.66
C GLY A 14 -4.04 14.49 15.79
N ARG A 15 -4.17 15.80 16.01
CA ARG A 15 -5.48 16.50 16.05
C ARG A 15 -6.11 16.59 14.67
N GLU A 16 -5.35 16.90 13.64
CA GLU A 16 -5.83 16.96 12.26
C GLU A 16 -6.24 15.57 11.76
N LEU A 17 -5.46 14.53 12.09
CA LEU A 17 -5.82 13.15 11.77
C LEU A 17 -7.15 12.75 12.42
N ALA A 18 -7.39 13.13 13.68
CA ALA A 18 -8.65 12.86 14.37
C ALA A 18 -9.86 13.61 13.79
N GLN A 19 -9.63 14.66 13.00
CA GLN A 19 -10.68 15.42 12.33
C GLN A 19 -11.01 14.91 10.92
N ILE A 20 -10.20 14.00 10.37
CA ILE A 20 -10.47 13.39 9.08
C ILE A 20 -11.75 12.56 9.18
N ARG A 21 -12.77 13.00 8.47
CA ARG A 21 -14.02 12.23 8.34
C ARG A 21 -13.91 11.28 7.18
N ILE A 22 -13.96 9.99 7.49
CA ILE A 22 -14.09 8.94 6.47
C ILE A 22 -15.57 8.79 6.17
N THR A 23 -15.98 9.15 4.96
CA THR A 23 -17.35 8.94 4.50
C THR A 23 -17.59 7.45 4.28
N PRO A 24 -18.68 6.87 4.81
CA PRO A 24 -19.03 5.49 4.52
C PRO A 24 -19.32 5.30 3.03
N PRO A 25 -19.10 4.08 2.47
CA PRO A 25 -19.45 3.79 1.09
C PRO A 25 -20.93 4.04 0.79
N ASP A 26 -21.23 4.55 -0.40
CA ASP A 26 -22.60 4.81 -0.84
C ASP A 26 -23.29 3.50 -1.26
N GLU A 27 -24.22 3.03 -0.42
CA GLU A 27 -24.96 1.80 -0.66
C GLU A 27 -25.93 1.90 -1.86
N ALA A 28 -26.40 3.11 -2.20
CA ALA A 28 -27.24 3.29 -3.38
C ALA A 28 -26.42 3.07 -4.65
N VAL A 29 -25.21 3.64 -4.71
CA VAL A 29 -24.28 3.42 -5.82
C VAL A 29 -23.85 1.95 -5.90
N ARG A 30 -23.60 1.29 -4.77
CA ARG A 30 -23.29 -0.15 -4.76
C ARG A 30 -24.37 -0.97 -5.48
N LYS A 31 -25.62 -0.69 -5.16
CA LYS A 31 -26.78 -1.36 -5.79
C LYS A 31 -26.88 -1.04 -7.28
N LEU A 32 -26.59 0.20 -7.70
CA LEU A 32 -26.58 0.58 -9.10
C LEU A 32 -25.53 -0.17 -9.90
N VAL A 33 -24.29 -0.23 -9.39
CA VAL A 33 -23.21 -0.99 -10.05
C VAL A 33 -23.57 -2.48 -10.14
N LYS A 34 -24.09 -3.07 -9.05
CA LYS A 34 -24.52 -4.47 -9.08
C LYS A 34 -25.63 -4.69 -10.11
N LYS A 35 -26.65 -3.82 -10.13
CA LYS A 35 -27.73 -3.88 -11.13
C LYS A 35 -27.17 -3.77 -12.56
N HIS A 36 -26.17 -2.92 -12.79
CA HIS A 36 -25.52 -2.83 -14.09
C HIS A 36 -24.90 -4.18 -14.50
N TRP A 37 -24.17 -4.86 -13.60
CA TRP A 37 -23.63 -6.20 -13.83
C TRP A 37 -24.73 -7.21 -14.22
N ASP A 38 -25.89 -7.14 -13.58
CA ASP A 38 -27.00 -8.06 -13.83
C ASP A 38 -27.69 -7.82 -15.18
N THR A 39 -27.48 -6.64 -15.80
CA THR A 39 -27.99 -6.35 -17.16
C THR A 39 -27.11 -6.84 -18.30
N LEU A 40 -25.87 -7.25 -17.99
CA LEU A 40 -24.95 -7.75 -19.00
C LEU A 40 -25.33 -9.18 -19.42
N ALA A 41 -25.02 -9.53 -20.69
CA ALA A 41 -25.26 -10.85 -21.26
C ALA A 41 -24.29 -11.89 -20.68
N LYS A 42 -24.48 -12.28 -19.43
CA LYS A 42 -23.72 -13.28 -18.70
C LYS A 42 -24.61 -13.98 -17.66
N PRO A 43 -24.24 -15.15 -17.14
CA PRO A 43 -24.92 -15.73 -15.97
C PRO A 43 -24.91 -14.74 -14.80
N LEU A 44 -25.97 -14.75 -13.99
CA LEU A 44 -26.00 -13.97 -12.74
C LEU A 44 -24.81 -14.37 -11.87
N ASP A 45 -24.14 -13.39 -11.30
CA ASP A 45 -22.91 -13.55 -10.52
C ASP A 45 -21.78 -14.31 -11.25
N GLY A 46 -21.83 -14.39 -12.58
CA GLY A 46 -20.91 -15.18 -13.39
C GLY A 46 -19.44 -14.75 -13.31
N MET A 47 -19.17 -13.50 -12.90
CA MET A 47 -17.82 -13.00 -12.63
C MET A 47 -17.42 -13.13 -11.15
N GLY A 48 -18.27 -13.71 -10.32
CA GLY A 48 -18.00 -13.97 -8.90
C GLY A 48 -17.62 -12.73 -8.11
N SER A 49 -16.56 -12.83 -7.31
CA SER A 49 -16.10 -11.74 -6.44
C SER A 49 -15.71 -10.45 -7.18
N PHE A 50 -15.40 -10.53 -8.47
CA PHE A 50 -15.07 -9.33 -9.27
C PHE A 50 -16.25 -8.35 -9.33
N GLU A 51 -17.47 -8.84 -9.46
CA GLU A 51 -18.69 -8.00 -9.44
C GLU A 51 -18.87 -7.33 -8.08
N THR A 52 -18.64 -8.06 -7.01
CA THR A 52 -18.73 -7.52 -5.65
C THR A 52 -17.68 -6.45 -5.38
N ILE A 53 -16.44 -6.71 -5.80
CA ILE A 53 -15.32 -5.76 -5.63
C ILE A 53 -15.57 -4.48 -6.43
N THR A 54 -16.00 -4.58 -7.69
CA THR A 54 -16.29 -3.40 -8.51
C THR A 54 -17.48 -2.61 -7.96
N ALA A 55 -18.52 -3.28 -7.48
CA ALA A 55 -19.64 -2.60 -6.81
C ALA A 55 -19.18 -1.85 -5.54
N GLN A 56 -18.26 -2.43 -4.79
CA GLN A 56 -17.67 -1.77 -3.61
C GLN A 56 -16.79 -0.58 -3.99
N ILE A 57 -15.99 -0.67 -5.05
CA ILE A 57 -15.21 0.45 -5.57
C ILE A 57 -16.14 1.60 -5.99
N GLY A 58 -17.20 1.31 -6.72
CA GLY A 58 -18.20 2.32 -7.10
C GLY A 58 -18.81 3.02 -5.88
N ALA A 59 -19.17 2.25 -4.85
CA ALA A 59 -19.70 2.78 -3.60
C ALA A 59 -18.70 3.71 -2.87
N ILE A 60 -17.41 3.38 -2.89
CA ILE A 60 -16.36 4.21 -2.28
C ILE A 60 -16.15 5.50 -3.09
N LEU A 61 -16.19 5.40 -4.42
CA LEU A 61 -16.02 6.54 -5.32
C LEU A 61 -17.28 7.41 -5.44
N GLY A 62 -18.44 6.92 -4.98
CA GLY A 62 -19.72 7.61 -5.11
C GLY A 62 -20.21 7.72 -6.57
N THR A 63 -19.78 6.81 -7.45
CA THR A 63 -20.13 6.80 -8.89
C THR A 63 -20.23 5.39 -9.44
N GLU A 64 -21.15 5.19 -10.38
CA GLU A 64 -21.23 3.93 -11.14
C GLU A 64 -20.22 3.85 -12.29
N VAL A 65 -19.64 5.00 -12.69
CA VAL A 65 -18.57 5.05 -13.70
C VAL A 65 -17.22 4.94 -13.01
N ILE A 66 -16.69 3.72 -13.01
CA ILE A 66 -15.43 3.40 -12.31
C ILE A 66 -14.26 3.70 -13.22
N ASP A 67 -13.41 4.64 -12.81
CA ASP A 67 -12.15 4.95 -13.47
C ASP A 67 -10.95 4.48 -12.62
N ILE A 68 -10.23 3.47 -13.11
CA ILE A 68 -9.04 2.89 -12.49
C ILE A 68 -7.77 3.15 -13.30
N ARG A 69 -7.75 4.19 -14.13
CA ARG A 69 -6.56 4.51 -14.96
C ARG A 69 -5.35 4.87 -14.11
N LYS A 70 -5.53 5.57 -13.01
CA LYS A 70 -4.47 5.88 -12.06
C LYS A 70 -4.40 4.78 -11.00
N LYS A 71 -3.28 4.05 -11.00
CA LYS A 71 -3.03 2.96 -10.05
C LYS A 71 -1.69 3.18 -9.36
N GLY A 72 -1.62 2.97 -8.07
CA GLY A 72 -0.40 3.08 -7.30
C GLY A 72 -0.21 1.89 -6.37
N VAL A 73 1.04 1.45 -6.20
CA VAL A 73 1.45 0.43 -5.25
C VAL A 73 2.37 1.07 -4.23
N LEU A 74 1.90 1.22 -3.00
CA LEU A 74 2.71 1.68 -1.86
C LEU A 74 3.52 0.49 -1.33
N LEU A 75 4.84 0.67 -1.22
CA LEU A 75 5.78 -0.35 -0.79
C LEU A 75 6.46 0.12 0.50
N PHE A 76 5.93 -0.31 1.63
CA PHE A 76 6.50 0.04 2.93
C PHE A 76 7.72 -0.81 3.22
N CYS A 77 8.86 -0.16 3.45
CA CYS A 77 10.15 -0.79 3.73
C CYS A 77 10.53 -0.53 5.18
N ALA A 78 10.79 -1.59 5.92
CA ALA A 78 11.21 -1.53 7.31
C ALA A 78 12.00 -2.77 7.70
N ASP A 79 12.93 -2.60 8.64
CA ASP A 79 13.57 -3.69 9.37
C ASP A 79 12.78 -3.94 10.66
N ASN A 80 12.53 -5.20 10.97
CA ASN A 80 11.73 -5.61 12.12
C ASN A 80 12.49 -6.37 13.20
N GLY A 81 13.84 -6.33 13.13
CA GLY A 81 14.73 -6.99 14.10
C GLY A 81 14.76 -8.52 14.04
N ILE A 82 13.97 -9.17 13.18
CA ILE A 82 13.88 -10.64 13.10
C ILE A 82 15.22 -11.30 12.73
N VAL A 83 16.13 -10.54 12.10
CA VAL A 83 17.47 -11.00 11.76
C VAL A 83 18.28 -11.39 13.00
N GLU A 84 18.07 -10.70 14.12
CA GLU A 84 18.76 -10.97 15.40
C GLU A 84 18.37 -12.32 15.99
N GLU A 85 17.18 -12.83 15.64
CA GLU A 85 16.70 -14.16 16.07
C GLU A 85 17.35 -15.31 15.27
N GLY A 86 18.17 -15.01 14.27
CA GLY A 86 18.92 -16.01 13.49
C GLY A 86 18.06 -16.93 12.61
N VAL A 87 16.81 -16.54 12.36
CA VAL A 87 15.85 -17.34 11.56
C VAL A 87 15.80 -16.93 10.08
N THR A 88 16.54 -15.89 9.71
CA THR A 88 16.62 -15.40 8.33
C THR A 88 17.87 -15.88 7.62
N GLN A 89 17.78 -16.11 6.31
CA GLN A 89 18.93 -16.49 5.47
C GLN A 89 19.81 -15.30 5.06
N SER A 90 19.36 -14.07 5.28
CA SER A 90 20.01 -12.82 4.87
C SER A 90 20.04 -11.83 6.02
N GLY A 91 20.99 -10.90 5.99
CA GLY A 91 21.10 -9.82 6.97
C GLY A 91 20.19 -8.63 6.68
N GLN A 92 20.23 -7.61 7.55
CA GLN A 92 19.43 -6.36 7.43
C GLN A 92 19.80 -5.53 6.20
N GLU A 93 21.03 -5.68 5.68
CA GLU A 93 21.50 -4.98 4.48
C GLU A 93 20.62 -5.23 3.25
N VAL A 94 19.90 -6.35 3.22
CA VAL A 94 19.00 -6.71 2.10
C VAL A 94 17.83 -5.76 1.99
N THR A 95 17.25 -5.31 3.11
CA THR A 95 16.14 -4.34 3.10
C THR A 95 16.54 -3.03 2.41
N LEU A 96 17.71 -2.51 2.76
CA LEU A 96 18.27 -1.31 2.13
C LEU A 96 18.55 -1.52 0.63
N ALA A 97 19.15 -2.65 0.26
CA ALA A 97 19.45 -2.99 -1.12
C ALA A 97 18.19 -3.12 -1.97
N VAL A 98 17.15 -3.75 -1.43
CA VAL A 98 15.84 -3.90 -2.10
C VAL A 98 15.16 -2.55 -2.25
N ALA A 99 15.17 -1.69 -1.23
CA ALA A 99 14.62 -0.33 -1.32
C ALA A 99 15.31 0.49 -2.42
N LYS A 100 16.66 0.41 -2.51
CA LYS A 100 17.43 1.03 -3.60
C LYS A 100 17.06 0.46 -4.98
N SER A 101 16.81 -0.84 -5.06
CA SER A 101 16.34 -1.48 -6.31
C SER A 101 14.94 -1.02 -6.70
N MET A 102 14.04 -0.88 -5.73
CA MET A 102 12.68 -0.32 -5.96
C MET A 102 12.74 1.13 -6.46
N ALA A 103 13.60 1.96 -5.84
CA ALA A 103 13.80 3.35 -6.28
C ALA A 103 14.22 3.44 -7.76
N ARG A 104 15.05 2.50 -8.22
CA ARG A 104 15.49 2.38 -9.61
C ARG A 104 14.50 1.62 -10.51
N LYS A 105 13.31 1.28 -10.00
CA LYS A 105 12.28 0.49 -10.70
C LYS A 105 12.77 -0.89 -11.16
N GLY A 106 13.81 -1.44 -10.51
CA GLY A 106 14.47 -2.70 -10.88
C GLY A 106 13.89 -3.95 -10.23
N SER A 107 13.08 -3.80 -9.18
CA SER A 107 12.52 -4.95 -8.45
C SER A 107 11.39 -5.65 -9.21
N SER A 108 11.11 -6.91 -8.84
CA SER A 108 10.03 -7.70 -9.43
C SER A 108 8.67 -6.99 -9.34
N VAL A 109 8.35 -6.43 -8.16
CA VAL A 109 7.09 -5.71 -7.94
C VAL A 109 6.98 -4.49 -8.83
N CYS A 110 8.08 -3.77 -9.09
CA CYS A 110 8.06 -2.62 -10.00
C CYS A 110 7.78 -3.05 -11.44
N ARG A 111 8.36 -4.16 -11.89
CA ARG A 111 8.10 -4.70 -13.23
C ARG A 111 6.67 -5.21 -13.38
N MET A 112 6.14 -5.89 -12.37
CA MET A 112 4.74 -6.32 -12.36
C MET A 112 3.78 -5.13 -12.35
N ALA A 113 4.03 -4.11 -11.55
CA ALA A 113 3.23 -2.89 -11.53
C ALA A 113 3.26 -2.17 -12.89
N GLN A 114 4.43 -2.09 -13.52
CA GLN A 114 4.59 -1.48 -14.84
C GLN A 114 3.75 -2.20 -15.91
N SER A 115 3.62 -3.54 -15.86
CA SER A 115 2.83 -4.30 -16.84
C SER A 115 1.34 -3.96 -16.81
N ILE A 116 0.82 -3.46 -15.70
CA ILE A 116 -0.57 -3.03 -15.52
C ILE A 116 -0.73 -1.50 -15.49
N GLY A 117 0.33 -0.77 -15.83
CA GLY A 117 0.34 0.70 -15.81
C GLY A 117 0.18 1.29 -14.41
N ALA A 118 0.64 0.59 -13.36
CA ALA A 118 0.66 1.10 -11.99
C ALA A 118 2.01 1.73 -11.64
N GLU A 119 1.98 2.80 -10.87
CA GLU A 119 3.17 3.43 -10.31
C GLU A 119 3.56 2.73 -9.00
N THR A 120 4.86 2.55 -8.77
CA THR A 120 5.39 2.05 -7.50
C THR A 120 5.98 3.17 -6.68
N ILE A 121 5.59 3.24 -5.41
CA ILE A 121 5.96 4.29 -4.47
C ILE A 121 6.60 3.62 -3.25
N PRO A 122 7.95 3.48 -3.24
CA PRO A 122 8.63 2.93 -2.07
C PRO A 122 8.69 3.96 -0.95
N VAL A 123 8.38 3.53 0.26
CA VAL A 123 8.29 4.35 1.47
C VAL A 123 9.14 3.70 2.55
N ASP A 124 10.15 4.42 3.02
CA ASP A 124 10.96 4.01 4.17
C ASP A 124 10.21 4.41 5.45
N ILE A 125 9.70 3.43 6.17
CA ILE A 125 9.04 3.62 7.46
C ILE A 125 9.90 3.17 8.64
N GLY A 126 11.09 2.62 8.38
CA GLY A 126 11.98 2.15 9.43
C GLY A 126 13.12 1.25 8.95
N ILE A 127 13.74 1.53 7.83
CA ILE A 127 14.99 0.85 7.40
C ILE A 127 16.08 1.24 8.39
N ASN A 128 16.82 0.25 8.91
CA ASN A 128 17.96 0.46 9.81
C ASN A 128 19.17 1.01 9.04
N SER A 129 19.06 2.24 8.58
CA SER A 129 20.12 2.98 7.88
C SER A 129 19.84 4.47 7.97
N GLU A 130 20.87 5.26 8.17
CA GLU A 130 20.76 6.73 8.12
C GLU A 130 20.84 7.28 6.69
N GLU A 131 21.07 6.41 5.72
CA GLU A 131 21.19 6.80 4.31
C GLU A 131 19.85 7.25 3.74
N SER A 132 19.84 8.45 3.17
CA SER A 132 18.68 8.91 2.38
C SER A 132 18.75 8.31 0.98
N ILE A 133 17.72 7.54 0.60
CA ILE A 133 17.66 6.85 -0.68
C ILE A 133 16.88 7.70 -1.68
N PRO A 134 17.53 8.27 -2.72
CA PRO A 134 16.81 9.01 -3.76
C PRO A 134 15.72 8.14 -4.41
N GLY A 135 14.50 8.66 -4.47
CA GLY A 135 13.34 7.93 -5.04
C GLY A 135 12.60 7.04 -4.05
N VAL A 136 13.01 7.00 -2.78
CA VAL A 136 12.26 6.41 -1.67
C VAL A 136 11.74 7.55 -0.78
N TRP A 137 10.49 7.48 -0.38
CA TRP A 137 9.92 8.44 0.55
C TRP A 137 10.42 8.16 1.96
N ASN A 138 11.07 9.11 2.59
CA ASN A 138 11.51 8.98 3.97
C ASN A 138 10.36 9.37 4.91
N CYS A 139 9.72 8.37 5.49
CA CYS A 139 8.64 8.50 6.46
C CYS A 139 8.95 7.71 7.73
N LYS A 140 10.23 7.63 8.12
CA LYS A 140 10.65 6.94 9.35
C LYS A 140 9.90 7.47 10.55
N VAL A 141 9.15 6.60 11.20
CA VAL A 141 8.39 6.94 12.41
C VAL A 141 9.27 6.83 13.64
N LEU A 142 10.12 5.80 13.70
CA LEU A 142 11.13 5.54 14.74
C LEU A 142 12.17 4.57 14.16
N SER A 143 13.38 4.57 14.70
CA SER A 143 14.31 3.47 14.45
C SER A 143 13.72 2.20 15.06
N LEU A 144 13.40 1.21 14.23
CA LEU A 144 12.74 -0.04 14.65
C LEU A 144 13.60 -0.91 15.59
N ILE A 145 14.88 -0.60 15.78
CA ILE A 145 15.70 -1.20 16.84
C ILE A 145 15.13 -0.94 18.25
N HIS A 146 14.24 0.03 18.42
CA HIS A 146 13.53 0.29 19.67
C HIS A 146 12.13 -0.32 19.75
N ILE A 147 11.62 -0.90 18.65
CA ILE A 147 10.30 -1.57 18.62
C ILE A 147 10.47 -3.10 18.73
N SER A 148 11.69 -3.61 18.71
CA SER A 148 11.98 -5.02 18.89
C SER A 148 11.95 -5.44 20.37
N GLU A 149 10.85 -5.19 21.07
CA GLU A 149 10.44 -6.12 22.12
C GLU A 149 9.51 -7.14 21.50
N PRO A 150 9.98 -8.35 21.16
CA PRO A 150 9.06 -9.44 20.98
C PRO A 150 8.33 -9.58 22.31
N THR A 151 7.04 -9.37 22.32
CA THR A 151 6.18 -9.80 23.41
C THR A 151 6.38 -11.31 23.51
N ARG A 152 7.41 -11.74 24.24
CA ARG A 152 7.57 -13.16 24.58
C ARG A 152 6.30 -13.52 25.33
N PRO A 153 5.53 -14.51 24.84
CA PRO A 153 4.46 -15.06 25.66
C PRO A 153 5.16 -15.52 26.95
N ARG A 154 4.87 -14.88 28.07
CA ARG A 154 5.25 -15.42 29.37
C ARG A 154 4.56 -16.77 29.45
N LEU A 155 5.35 -17.83 29.31
CA LEU A 155 4.95 -19.15 29.72
C LEU A 155 4.68 -19.04 31.20
N ILE A 156 3.39 -19.01 31.56
CA ILE A 156 2.93 -19.12 32.93
C ILE A 156 3.19 -20.59 33.30
N SER A 157 4.23 -20.79 34.12
CA SER A 157 4.48 -22.05 34.81
C SER A 157 3.47 -22.25 35.91
#